data_999f52070ee1fdc8e37f9953abe7a004
#
_entry.id   999f52070ee1fdc8e37f9953abe7a004
#
_cell.length_a   1.000
_cell.length_b   1.000
_cell.length_c   1.000
_cell.angle_alpha   90.00
_cell.angle_beta   90.00
_cell.angle_gamma   90.00
#
_symmetry.space_group_name_H-M   'P 1'
#
loop_
_entity.id
_entity.type
_entity.pdbx_description
1 polymer ?
#
loop_
_entity_poly.entity_id
_entity_poly.type
_entity_poly.pdbx_seq_one_letter_code
_entity_poly.pdbx_strand_id
1 'polypeptide(L)'
;VTFGDESAVTPNRAASIISVIAIFAIWGSFTGSKLTPIHVPGPFIGELSFTYTAVNSLGETDDAEVRISVYDVQTGEIPEKIDIEPGLGFALNDTAQIITYRSALVKVQKNDVGGKDKKYKVIAINGESISPSSELFIDNARVYMTAKGTLSLTPYKGWQMQPVWLPSPEAVGSRLLKVYSEGFKNFTLFEHLGWSLLRVVVGFVAGALVGIPLGYAMGLSGWFRGWFDPIVEFMRPVPPL
;
A
#
# COMPACT_ATOMS: atom_id res chain seq x y z
N VAL A 1 -17.91 0.38 -42.55
CA VAL A 1 -18.96 -0.07 -41.60
C VAL A 1 -20.23 0.63 -42.01
N THR A 2 -21.17 -0.09 -42.61
CA THR A 2 -22.51 0.44 -42.97
C THR A 2 -23.40 0.34 -41.72
N PHE A 3 -24.12 1.44 -41.44
CA PHE A 3 -25.11 1.46 -40.36
C PHE A 3 -26.19 0.38 -40.65
N GLY A 4 -26.35 -0.58 -39.73
CA GLY A 4 -27.31 -1.66 -39.88
C GLY A 4 -26.73 -3.03 -40.23
N ASP A 5 -25.40 -3.17 -40.32
CA ASP A 5 -24.75 -4.46 -40.50
C ASP A 5 -24.71 -5.21 -39.16
N GLU A 6 -25.46 -6.29 -39.03
CA GLU A 6 -25.52 -7.12 -37.82
C GLU A 6 -24.13 -7.70 -37.44
N SER A 7 -23.22 -7.86 -38.40
CA SER A 7 -21.85 -8.30 -38.14
C SER A 7 -21.02 -7.29 -37.33
N ALA A 8 -21.40 -6.00 -37.38
CA ALA A 8 -20.76 -4.95 -36.61
C ALA A 8 -21.16 -4.95 -35.11
N VAL A 9 -22.27 -5.62 -34.77
CA VAL A 9 -22.81 -5.68 -33.40
C VAL A 9 -22.43 -6.97 -32.69
N THR A 10 -22.12 -8.04 -33.44
CA THR A 10 -21.69 -9.31 -32.86
C THR A 10 -20.23 -9.24 -32.40
N PRO A 11 -19.94 -9.41 -31.09
CA PRO A 11 -18.58 -9.34 -30.60
C PRO A 11 -17.74 -10.49 -31.18
N ASN A 12 -16.56 -10.17 -31.68
CA ASN A 12 -15.61 -11.19 -32.13
C ASN A 12 -15.09 -11.96 -30.90
N ARG A 13 -15.48 -13.24 -30.78
CA ARG A 13 -15.13 -14.10 -29.64
C ARG A 13 -13.62 -14.22 -29.46
N ALA A 14 -12.83 -14.30 -30.55
CA ALA A 14 -11.39 -14.37 -30.50
C ALA A 14 -10.80 -13.07 -29.90
N ALA A 15 -11.28 -11.92 -30.35
CA ALA A 15 -10.84 -10.62 -29.82
C ALA A 15 -11.20 -10.48 -28.33
N SER A 16 -12.37 -10.96 -27.91
CA SER A 16 -12.78 -10.95 -26.50
C SER A 16 -11.87 -11.83 -25.64
N ILE A 17 -11.51 -13.02 -26.11
CA ILE A 17 -10.58 -13.91 -25.39
C ILE A 17 -9.19 -13.25 -25.30
N ILE A 18 -8.67 -12.71 -26.40
CA ILE A 18 -7.38 -12.04 -26.43
C ILE A 18 -7.34 -10.86 -25.46
N SER A 19 -8.40 -10.05 -25.42
CA SER A 19 -8.48 -8.90 -24.52
C SER A 19 -8.46 -9.33 -23.04
N VAL A 20 -9.17 -10.40 -22.67
CA VAL A 20 -9.16 -10.95 -21.32
C VAL A 20 -7.76 -11.45 -20.95
N ILE A 21 -7.11 -12.23 -21.85
CA ILE A 21 -5.74 -12.70 -21.62
C ILE A 21 -4.77 -11.52 -21.46
N ALA A 22 -4.89 -10.50 -22.32
CA ALA A 22 -4.05 -9.30 -22.23
C ALA A 22 -4.22 -8.55 -20.89
N ILE A 23 -5.46 -8.40 -20.42
CA ILE A 23 -5.73 -7.78 -19.12
C ILE A 23 -5.07 -8.58 -17.99
N PHE A 24 -5.22 -9.91 -17.98
CA PHE A 24 -4.58 -10.74 -16.95
C PHE A 24 -3.05 -10.73 -17.06
N ALA A 25 -2.50 -10.71 -18.28
CA ALA A 25 -1.06 -10.60 -18.49
C ALA A 25 -0.51 -9.25 -17.97
N ILE A 26 -1.18 -8.16 -18.28
CA ILE A 26 -0.82 -6.82 -17.77
C ILE A 26 -0.93 -6.80 -16.25
N TRP A 27 -2.06 -7.26 -15.71
CA TRP A 27 -2.26 -7.33 -14.25
C TRP A 27 -1.16 -8.13 -13.57
N GLY A 28 -0.87 -9.35 -14.06
CA GLY A 28 0.18 -10.19 -13.52
C GLY A 28 1.57 -9.56 -13.60
N SER A 29 1.90 -8.90 -14.73
CA SER A 29 3.18 -8.23 -14.92
C SER A 29 3.41 -7.09 -13.91
N PHE A 30 2.38 -6.34 -13.57
CA PHE A 30 2.48 -5.24 -12.62
C PHE A 30 2.35 -5.65 -11.15
N THR A 31 1.98 -6.90 -10.88
CA THR A 31 1.81 -7.40 -9.50
C THR A 31 2.81 -8.49 -9.11
N GLY A 32 3.79 -8.79 -9.97
CA GLY A 32 4.77 -9.86 -9.73
C GLY A 32 4.13 -11.25 -9.64
N SER A 33 3.04 -11.48 -10.37
CA SER A 33 2.28 -12.73 -10.36
C SER A 33 3.10 -13.90 -10.91
N LYS A 34 3.08 -15.03 -10.22
CA LYS A 34 3.73 -16.27 -10.68
C LYS A 34 3.14 -16.83 -12.00
N LEU A 35 1.96 -16.33 -12.40
CA LEU A 35 1.27 -16.76 -13.61
C LEU A 35 1.81 -16.09 -14.89
N THR A 36 2.56 -15.00 -14.76
CA THR A 36 3.13 -14.27 -15.89
C THR A 36 4.65 -14.38 -15.88
N PRO A 37 5.30 -14.64 -17.04
CA PRO A 37 6.75 -14.79 -17.11
C PRO A 37 7.52 -13.46 -17.14
N ILE A 38 6.84 -12.36 -17.42
CA ILE A 38 7.44 -11.02 -17.57
C ILE A 38 6.85 -10.11 -16.50
N HIS A 39 7.74 -9.48 -15.73
CA HIS A 39 7.35 -8.55 -14.67
C HIS A 39 8.10 -7.24 -14.79
N VAL A 40 7.45 -6.15 -14.36
CA VAL A 40 8.15 -4.91 -14.08
C VAL A 40 9.01 -5.07 -12.82
N PRO A 41 10.10 -4.29 -12.66
CA PRO A 41 10.95 -4.37 -11.48
C PRO A 41 10.15 -4.29 -10.17
N GLY A 42 10.35 -5.29 -9.32
CA GLY A 42 9.69 -5.37 -8.00
C GLY A 42 10.40 -4.55 -6.92
N PRO A 43 9.86 -4.54 -5.71
CA PRO A 43 10.51 -3.95 -4.57
C PRO A 43 11.77 -4.74 -4.22
N PHE A 44 12.73 -4.09 -3.62
CA PHE A 44 13.91 -4.77 -3.11
C PHE A 44 13.53 -5.64 -1.90
N ILE A 45 14.02 -6.88 -1.89
CA ILE A 45 13.91 -7.84 -0.80
C ILE A 45 15.30 -8.42 -0.57
N GLY A 46 15.76 -8.43 0.67
CA GLY A 46 17.08 -8.93 1.03
C GLY A 46 17.74 -8.07 2.09
N GLU A 47 19.05 -8.22 2.23
CA GLU A 47 19.83 -7.45 3.19
C GLU A 47 20.42 -6.20 2.54
N LEU A 48 20.36 -5.09 3.28
CA LEU A 48 20.99 -3.83 2.99
C LEU A 48 21.96 -3.49 4.12
N SER A 49 23.10 -2.91 3.78
CA SER A 49 24.00 -2.35 4.77
C SER A 49 24.49 -0.98 4.35
N PHE A 50 24.80 -0.14 5.33
CA PHE A 50 25.50 1.11 5.13
C PHE A 50 26.27 1.47 6.41
N THR A 51 27.33 2.25 6.25
CA THR A 51 28.10 2.79 7.36
C THR A 51 27.66 4.22 7.63
N TYR A 52 27.46 4.58 8.89
CA TYR A 52 27.27 5.97 9.28
C TYR A 52 28.46 6.46 10.09
N THR A 53 28.82 7.74 9.89
CA THR A 53 29.84 8.44 10.68
C THR A 53 29.14 9.37 11.65
N ALA A 54 29.44 9.22 12.94
CA ALA A 54 28.98 10.09 14.00
C ALA A 54 30.10 10.98 14.50
N VAL A 55 29.79 12.20 14.96
CA VAL A 55 30.70 13.13 15.61
C VAL A 55 30.22 13.45 17.02
N ASN A 56 31.07 13.30 18.01
CA ASN A 56 30.76 13.65 19.40
C ASN A 56 30.98 15.15 19.70
N SER A 57 30.68 15.56 20.95
CA SER A 57 30.85 16.96 21.39
C SER A 57 32.32 17.44 21.47
N LEU A 58 33.26 16.51 21.42
CA LEU A 58 34.70 16.81 21.41
C LEU A 58 35.28 16.96 19.99
N GLY A 59 34.43 16.68 18.96
CA GLY A 59 34.83 16.70 17.54
C GLY A 59 35.48 15.40 17.07
N GLU A 60 35.50 14.35 17.89
CA GLU A 60 35.97 13.03 17.49
C GLU A 60 34.92 12.34 16.66
N THR A 61 35.34 11.61 15.62
CA THR A 61 34.45 10.85 14.71
C THR A 61 34.61 9.37 14.94
N ASP A 62 33.49 8.63 14.76
CA ASP A 62 33.44 7.18 14.84
C ASP A 62 32.45 6.63 13.83
N ASP A 63 32.76 5.46 13.29
CA ASP A 63 31.97 4.81 12.24
C ASP A 63 31.32 3.56 12.78
N ALA A 64 30.06 3.34 12.40
CA ALA A 64 29.38 2.11 12.71
C ALA A 64 28.50 1.61 11.54
N GLU A 65 28.31 0.30 11.48
CA GLU A 65 27.54 -0.36 10.41
C GLU A 65 26.09 -0.52 10.82
N VAL A 66 25.18 -0.30 9.87
CA VAL A 66 23.77 -0.62 10.01
C VAL A 66 23.43 -1.72 9.02
N ARG A 67 22.94 -2.85 9.53
CA ARG A 67 22.42 -3.95 8.70
C ARG A 67 20.92 -4.03 8.79
N ILE A 68 20.28 -4.12 7.62
CA ILE A 68 18.82 -4.04 7.50
C ILE A 68 18.31 -5.20 6.69
N SER A 69 17.37 -5.96 7.26
CA SER A 69 16.63 -6.97 6.54
C SER A 69 15.34 -6.38 5.99
N VAL A 70 15.19 -6.38 4.66
CA VAL A 70 13.98 -5.96 3.96
C VAL A 70 13.20 -7.20 3.55
N TYR A 71 11.94 -7.32 3.98
CA TYR A 71 11.11 -8.48 3.73
C TYR A 71 9.69 -8.12 3.30
N ASP A 72 9.01 -9.07 2.64
CA ASP A 72 7.62 -8.93 2.25
C ASP A 72 6.72 -9.68 3.23
N VAL A 73 5.75 -8.98 3.80
CA VAL A 73 4.75 -9.57 4.72
C VAL A 73 3.88 -10.64 4.03
N GLN A 74 3.75 -10.57 2.71
CA GLN A 74 2.91 -11.54 1.99
C GLN A 74 3.51 -12.94 1.93
N THR A 75 4.81 -13.08 2.03
CA THR A 75 5.46 -14.39 2.11
C THR A 75 5.13 -15.14 3.40
N GLY A 76 4.64 -14.41 4.42
CA GLY A 76 4.35 -14.98 5.75
C GLY A 76 5.59 -15.27 6.58
N GLU A 77 6.78 -15.08 6.02
CA GLU A 77 8.06 -15.32 6.68
C GLU A 77 8.63 -13.99 7.18
N ILE A 78 8.75 -13.87 8.50
CA ILE A 78 9.49 -12.79 9.11
C ILE A 78 10.93 -13.29 9.26
N PRO A 79 11.93 -12.67 8.61
CA PRO A 79 13.31 -13.11 8.72
C PRO A 79 13.78 -13.01 10.17
N GLU A 80 14.69 -13.88 10.53
CA GLU A 80 15.35 -13.79 11.82
C GLU A 80 16.07 -12.44 11.95
N LYS A 81 16.14 -11.94 13.18
CA LYS A 81 16.85 -10.70 13.44
C LYS A 81 18.35 -10.93 13.18
N ILE A 82 18.93 -10.06 12.36
CA ILE A 82 20.37 -10.11 12.08
C ILE A 82 21.11 -9.90 13.40
N ASP A 83 22.01 -10.83 13.73
CA ASP A 83 22.93 -10.65 14.85
C ASP A 83 24.20 -9.99 14.33
N ILE A 84 24.63 -8.91 14.99
CA ILE A 84 25.84 -8.16 14.66
C ILE A 84 26.60 -7.80 15.92
N GLU A 85 27.92 -7.93 15.88
CA GLU A 85 28.76 -7.48 16.99
C GLU A 85 28.64 -5.95 17.19
N PRO A 86 28.56 -5.47 18.44
CA PRO A 86 28.28 -4.06 18.71
C PRO A 86 29.33 -3.07 18.15
N GLY A 87 30.56 -3.49 17.94
CA GLY A 87 31.66 -2.60 17.63
C GLY A 87 32.42 -2.12 18.88
N LEU A 88 33.49 -1.34 18.70
CA LEU A 88 34.41 -0.96 19.77
C LEU A 88 34.38 0.54 20.11
N GLY A 89 33.73 1.37 19.29
CA GLY A 89 33.70 2.83 19.44
C GLY A 89 32.56 3.37 20.30
N PHE A 90 32.28 4.65 20.19
CA PHE A 90 31.11 5.27 20.79
C PHE A 90 29.88 5.11 19.88
N ALA A 91 30.08 5.00 18.56
CA ALA A 91 29.04 4.58 17.62
C ALA A 91 29.02 3.05 17.55
N LEU A 92 27.86 2.46 17.77
CA LEU A 92 27.69 1.02 17.80
C LEU A 92 26.88 0.53 16.60
N ASN A 93 27.21 -0.67 16.16
CA ASN A 93 26.53 -1.29 15.04
C ASN A 93 25.03 -1.54 15.35
N ASP A 94 24.20 -1.35 14.35
CA ASP A 94 22.75 -1.45 14.47
C ASP A 94 22.14 -2.47 13.52
N THR A 95 21.00 -2.99 13.91
CA THR A 95 20.18 -3.81 13.03
C THR A 95 18.73 -3.32 12.97
N ALA A 96 18.13 -3.44 11.81
CA ALA A 96 16.72 -3.10 11.62
C ALA A 96 16.03 -4.09 10.68
N GLN A 97 14.72 -4.18 10.80
CA GLN A 97 13.86 -4.92 9.87
C GLN A 97 12.85 -3.97 9.26
N ILE A 98 12.72 -3.99 7.95
CA ILE A 98 11.84 -3.09 7.21
C ILE A 98 10.97 -3.92 6.27
N ILE A 99 9.69 -3.60 6.25
CA ILE A 99 8.74 -4.20 5.32
C ILE A 99 8.85 -3.48 3.96
N THR A 100 8.78 -4.24 2.87
CA THR A 100 8.71 -3.68 1.51
C THR A 100 7.68 -2.56 1.40
N TYR A 101 7.92 -1.60 0.51
CA TYR A 101 7.09 -0.42 0.27
C TYR A 101 6.96 0.56 1.45
N ARG A 102 7.54 0.29 2.60
CA ARG A 102 7.49 1.18 3.77
C ARG A 102 8.84 1.81 4.07
N SER A 103 8.79 3.00 4.67
CA SER A 103 9.96 3.63 5.27
C SER A 103 10.00 3.32 6.76
N ALA A 104 11.16 3.10 7.32
CA ALA A 104 11.33 2.92 8.75
C ALA A 104 12.39 3.87 9.31
N LEU A 105 12.19 4.30 10.54
CA LEU A 105 13.18 5.07 11.29
C LEU A 105 14.22 4.10 11.84
N VAL A 106 15.47 4.31 11.46
CA VAL A 106 16.64 3.61 12.02
C VAL A 106 17.21 4.47 13.13
N LYS A 107 17.02 4.03 14.38
CA LYS A 107 17.40 4.79 15.56
C LYS A 107 18.82 4.44 15.96
N VAL A 108 19.79 4.76 15.11
CA VAL A 108 21.21 4.45 15.31
C VAL A 108 21.74 4.96 16.66
N GLN A 109 21.26 6.09 17.13
CA GLN A 109 21.70 6.71 18.40
C GLN A 109 21.12 6.03 19.66
N LYS A 110 20.35 4.94 19.54
CA LYS A 110 19.66 4.35 20.69
C LYS A 110 20.57 3.51 21.56
N ASN A 111 21.47 2.76 20.97
CA ASN A 111 22.43 1.86 21.59
C ASN A 111 23.81 2.47 21.78
N ASP A 112 24.09 3.58 21.09
CA ASP A 112 25.35 4.28 21.12
C ASP A 112 25.70 4.87 22.49
N VAL A 113 26.98 4.95 22.80
CA VAL A 113 27.46 5.52 24.06
C VAL A 113 27.17 7.01 24.14
N GLY A 114 26.29 7.42 25.04
CA GLY A 114 25.83 8.81 25.19
C GLY A 114 24.71 9.23 24.22
N GLY A 115 24.18 8.31 23.42
CA GLY A 115 23.15 8.61 22.41
C GLY A 115 21.85 9.15 22.97
N LYS A 116 21.43 8.73 24.14
CA LYS A 116 20.25 9.25 24.82
C LYS A 116 20.33 10.76 25.12
N ASP A 117 21.52 11.26 25.37
CA ASP A 117 21.79 12.67 25.71
C ASP A 117 21.94 13.53 24.46
N LYS A 118 21.84 12.96 23.27
CA LYS A 118 22.02 13.62 21.96
C LYS A 118 23.34 14.41 21.85
N LYS A 119 24.39 13.90 22.50
CA LYS A 119 25.70 14.57 22.54
C LYS A 119 26.50 14.41 21.26
N TYR A 120 26.04 13.62 20.32
CA TYR A 120 26.66 13.46 19.02
C TYR A 120 25.64 13.51 17.88
N LYS A 121 26.13 13.68 16.67
CA LYS A 121 25.35 13.83 15.45
C LYS A 121 25.90 12.92 14.38
N VAL A 122 25.01 12.31 13.60
CA VAL A 122 25.39 11.65 12.36
C VAL A 122 25.72 12.74 11.33
N ILE A 123 26.88 12.63 10.67
CA ILE A 123 27.37 13.61 9.72
C ILE A 123 27.60 13.05 8.33
N ALA A 124 27.80 11.73 8.18
CA ALA A 124 28.00 11.09 6.89
C ALA A 124 27.37 9.70 6.84
N ILE A 125 27.12 9.23 5.62
CA ILE A 125 26.66 7.88 5.29
C ILE A 125 27.52 7.38 4.14
N ASN A 126 28.13 6.21 4.29
CA ASN A 126 29.09 5.65 3.32
C ASN A 126 30.16 6.65 2.88
N GLY A 127 30.59 7.53 3.79
CA GLY A 127 31.57 8.59 3.52
C GLY A 127 31.01 9.84 2.84
N GLU A 128 29.75 9.87 2.42
CA GLU A 128 29.08 11.07 1.89
C GLU A 128 28.43 11.88 3.01
N SER A 129 28.66 13.19 3.03
CA SER A 129 28.09 14.05 4.06
C SER A 129 26.58 14.16 3.96
N ILE A 130 25.89 14.04 5.10
CA ILE A 130 24.46 14.22 5.20
C ILE A 130 24.11 15.28 6.23
N SER A 131 23.07 16.07 5.95
CA SER A 131 22.58 17.13 6.84
C SER A 131 21.09 16.95 7.15
N PRO A 132 20.56 17.54 8.23
CA PRO A 132 19.14 17.50 8.53
C PRO A 132 18.29 17.97 7.34
N SER A 133 17.22 17.23 7.07
CA SER A 133 16.29 17.44 5.93
C SER A 133 16.91 17.19 4.55
N SER A 134 18.01 16.45 4.46
CA SER A 134 18.59 15.97 3.20
C SER A 134 18.45 14.47 3.03
N GLU A 135 18.68 14.00 1.81
CA GLU A 135 18.61 12.57 1.47
C GLU A 135 19.84 12.14 0.68
N LEU A 136 20.21 10.88 0.86
CA LEU A 136 21.24 10.20 0.08
C LEU A 136 20.70 8.89 -0.46
N PHE A 137 21.15 8.53 -1.66
CA PHE A 137 20.85 7.25 -2.27
C PHE A 137 22.00 6.28 -2.00
N ILE A 138 21.66 5.14 -1.44
CA ILE A 138 22.55 3.99 -1.29
C ILE A 138 22.04 2.86 -2.19
N ASP A 139 22.80 1.79 -2.34
CA ASP A 139 22.37 0.64 -3.13
C ASP A 139 21.01 0.13 -2.67
N ASN A 140 20.05 0.11 -3.60
CA ASN A 140 18.68 -0.35 -3.39
C ASN A 140 17.88 0.34 -2.27
N ALA A 141 18.31 1.50 -1.79
CA ALA A 141 17.55 2.27 -0.80
C ALA A 141 17.86 3.77 -0.85
N ARG A 142 17.00 4.53 -0.21
CA ARG A 142 17.17 5.95 0.07
C ARG A 142 17.20 6.18 1.56
N VAL A 143 18.21 6.88 2.04
CA VAL A 143 18.33 7.32 3.43
C VAL A 143 18.01 8.80 3.51
N TYR A 144 17.03 9.15 4.32
CA TYR A 144 16.63 10.53 4.59
C TYR A 144 16.95 10.87 6.04
N MET A 145 17.64 11.97 6.27
CA MET A 145 17.86 12.49 7.63
C MET A 145 16.71 13.43 8.00
N THR A 146 15.99 13.11 9.05
CA THR A 146 14.93 13.98 9.55
C THR A 146 15.50 15.29 10.12
N ALA A 147 14.66 16.31 10.29
CA ALA A 147 15.06 17.58 10.92
C ALA A 147 15.63 17.40 12.35
N LYS A 148 15.35 16.27 13.00
CA LYS A 148 15.87 15.91 14.33
C LYS A 148 17.18 15.11 14.28
N GLY A 149 17.72 14.84 13.09
CA GLY A 149 18.94 14.06 12.91
C GLY A 149 18.74 12.54 12.98
N THR A 150 17.50 12.05 12.95
CA THR A 150 17.21 10.60 12.92
C THR A 150 17.18 10.12 11.46
N LEU A 151 17.78 8.97 11.19
CA LEU A 151 17.78 8.39 9.86
C LEU A 151 16.46 7.65 9.57
N SER A 152 15.93 7.87 8.37
CA SER A 152 14.78 7.16 7.83
C SER A 152 15.20 6.46 6.55
N LEU A 153 15.12 5.14 6.52
CA LEU A 153 15.46 4.36 5.34
C LEU A 153 14.20 3.93 4.59
N THR A 154 14.23 4.10 3.28
CA THR A 154 13.18 3.66 2.35
C THR A 154 13.82 2.74 1.32
N PRO A 155 13.55 1.42 1.36
CA PRO A 155 14.02 0.49 0.34
C PRO A 155 13.47 0.84 -1.04
N TYR A 156 14.18 0.43 -2.09
CA TYR A 156 13.71 0.59 -3.46
C TYR A 156 12.35 -0.10 -3.65
N LYS A 157 11.38 0.66 -4.13
CA LYS A 157 9.98 0.20 -4.23
C LYS A 157 9.69 -0.53 -5.54
N GLY A 158 10.53 -0.36 -6.54
CA GLY A 158 10.25 -0.85 -7.88
C GLY A 158 9.08 -0.13 -8.55
N TRP A 159 8.57 -0.78 -9.60
CA TRP A 159 7.43 -0.31 -10.41
C TRP A 159 6.20 -1.20 -10.21
N GLN A 160 6.34 -2.30 -9.48
CA GLN A 160 5.20 -3.15 -9.16
C GLN A 160 4.21 -2.44 -8.25
N MET A 161 2.94 -2.69 -8.47
CA MET A 161 1.88 -2.17 -7.62
C MET A 161 1.94 -2.82 -6.25
N GLN A 162 1.73 -2.00 -5.22
CA GLN A 162 1.67 -2.52 -3.86
C GLN A 162 0.46 -3.47 -3.74
N PRO A 163 0.66 -4.64 -3.12
CA PRO A 163 -0.39 -5.65 -2.99
C PRO A 163 -1.63 -5.21 -2.22
N VAL A 164 -1.52 -4.14 -1.43
CA VAL A 164 -2.67 -3.49 -0.75
C VAL A 164 -3.62 -2.85 -1.76
N TRP A 165 -3.09 -2.31 -2.87
CA TRP A 165 -3.88 -1.64 -3.89
C TRP A 165 -4.29 -2.58 -5.02
N LEU A 166 -3.37 -3.44 -5.44
CA LEU A 166 -3.58 -4.40 -6.51
C LEU A 166 -2.83 -5.69 -6.17
N PRO A 167 -3.49 -6.67 -5.51
CA PRO A 167 -2.90 -7.98 -5.26
C PRO A 167 -2.76 -8.77 -6.54
N SER A 168 -1.85 -9.76 -6.56
CA SER A 168 -1.70 -10.64 -7.71
C SER A 168 -2.94 -11.53 -7.93
N PRO A 169 -3.20 -11.99 -9.17
CA PRO A 169 -4.36 -12.83 -9.48
C PRO A 169 -4.47 -14.09 -8.59
N GLU A 170 -3.34 -14.75 -8.34
CA GLU A 170 -3.28 -15.93 -7.48
C GLU A 170 -3.56 -15.59 -6.00
N ALA A 171 -3.12 -14.42 -5.53
CA ALA A 171 -3.40 -13.96 -4.17
C ALA A 171 -4.90 -13.68 -3.98
N VAL A 172 -5.55 -13.10 -4.99
CA VAL A 172 -7.01 -12.92 -5.00
C VAL A 172 -7.73 -14.25 -4.99
N GLY A 173 -7.32 -15.19 -5.86
CA GLY A 173 -7.90 -16.53 -5.94
C GLY A 173 -7.77 -17.30 -4.63
N SER A 174 -6.57 -17.35 -4.06
CA SER A 174 -6.31 -18.04 -2.79
C SER A 174 -7.08 -17.41 -1.63
N ARG A 175 -7.18 -16.08 -1.59
CA ARG A 175 -7.96 -15.37 -0.58
C ARG A 175 -9.45 -15.64 -0.70
N LEU A 176 -9.97 -15.67 -1.93
CA LEU A 176 -11.37 -16.01 -2.18
C LEU A 176 -11.69 -17.44 -1.71
N LEU A 177 -10.85 -18.42 -2.05
CA LEU A 177 -11.01 -19.79 -1.59
C LEU A 177 -10.95 -19.88 -0.07
N LYS A 178 -10.03 -19.16 0.57
CA LYS A 178 -9.92 -19.13 2.02
C LYS A 178 -11.17 -18.53 2.67
N VAL A 179 -11.70 -17.43 2.16
CA VAL A 179 -12.93 -16.81 2.66
C VAL A 179 -14.15 -17.73 2.44
N TYR A 180 -14.16 -18.48 1.33
CA TYR A 180 -15.21 -19.45 1.07
C TYR A 180 -15.18 -20.63 2.07
N SER A 181 -13.99 -21.18 2.39
CA SER A 181 -13.83 -22.35 3.26
C SER A 181 -13.86 -22.03 4.75
N GLU A 182 -13.19 -20.94 5.16
CA GLU A 182 -13.01 -20.60 6.57
C GLU A 182 -13.93 -19.46 7.03
N GLY A 183 -14.52 -18.71 6.09
CA GLY A 183 -15.27 -17.51 6.38
C GLY A 183 -14.36 -16.30 6.65
N PHE A 184 -14.97 -15.20 7.09
CA PHE A 184 -14.29 -13.98 7.50
C PHE A 184 -14.99 -13.35 8.71
N LYS A 185 -14.23 -13.03 9.77
CA LYS A 185 -14.76 -12.44 11.02
C LYS A 185 -15.92 -13.23 11.63
N ASN A 186 -15.78 -14.56 11.71
CA ASN A 186 -16.77 -15.50 12.26
C ASN A 186 -18.08 -15.65 11.45
N PHE A 187 -18.12 -15.18 10.21
CA PHE A 187 -19.24 -15.34 9.30
C PHE A 187 -18.80 -16.02 8.02
N THR A 188 -19.64 -16.87 7.48
CA THR A 188 -19.42 -17.50 6.18
C THR A 188 -19.59 -16.48 5.04
N LEU A 189 -19.05 -16.79 3.87
CA LEU A 189 -19.23 -15.95 2.68
C LEU A 189 -20.73 -15.73 2.36
N PHE A 190 -21.53 -16.78 2.50
CA PHE A 190 -22.98 -16.72 2.22
C PHE A 190 -23.74 -15.86 3.24
N GLU A 191 -23.35 -15.87 4.50
CA GLU A 191 -23.92 -14.97 5.51
C GLU A 191 -23.60 -13.52 5.23
N HIS A 192 -22.33 -13.21 4.86
CA HIS A 192 -21.95 -11.86 4.43
C HIS A 192 -22.75 -11.39 3.21
N LEU A 193 -22.91 -12.29 2.22
CA LEU A 193 -23.70 -11.99 1.02
C LEU A 193 -25.17 -11.78 1.38
N GLY A 194 -25.74 -12.63 2.22
CA GLY A 194 -27.12 -12.53 2.70
C GLY A 194 -27.40 -11.21 3.43
N TRP A 195 -26.53 -10.83 4.37
CA TRP A 195 -26.65 -9.55 5.06
C TRP A 195 -26.46 -8.34 4.14
N SER A 196 -25.56 -8.43 3.17
CA SER A 196 -25.41 -7.38 2.14
C SER A 196 -26.66 -7.25 1.28
N LEU A 197 -27.18 -8.36 0.79
CA LEU A 197 -28.40 -8.40 -0.03
C LEU A 197 -29.62 -7.88 0.75
N LEU A 198 -29.80 -8.35 2.01
CA LEU A 198 -30.87 -7.86 2.88
C LEU A 198 -30.78 -6.33 3.04
N ARG A 199 -29.61 -5.79 3.28
CA ARG A 199 -29.40 -4.34 3.46
C ARG A 199 -29.77 -3.55 2.20
N VAL A 200 -29.40 -4.07 1.02
CA VAL A 200 -29.77 -3.47 -0.27
C VAL A 200 -31.29 -3.53 -0.50
N VAL A 201 -31.91 -4.70 -0.27
CA VAL A 201 -33.37 -4.88 -0.46
C VAL A 201 -34.14 -3.99 0.50
N VAL A 202 -33.79 -3.98 1.78
CA VAL A 202 -34.46 -3.14 2.78
C VAL A 202 -34.30 -1.65 2.45
N GLY A 203 -33.09 -1.23 2.07
CA GLY A 203 -32.85 0.16 1.66
C GLY A 203 -33.65 0.55 0.42
N PHE A 204 -33.70 -0.34 -0.58
CA PHE A 204 -34.48 -0.13 -1.80
C PHE A 204 -35.99 -0.04 -1.50
N VAL A 205 -36.52 -1.00 -0.75
CA VAL A 205 -37.96 -1.01 -0.39
C VAL A 205 -38.32 0.23 0.44
N ALA A 206 -37.51 0.58 1.44
CA ALA A 206 -37.75 1.76 2.25
C ALA A 206 -37.68 3.06 1.40
N GLY A 207 -36.68 3.14 0.53
CA GLY A 207 -36.55 4.28 -0.39
C GLY A 207 -37.73 4.38 -1.38
N ALA A 208 -38.20 3.23 -1.91
CA ALA A 208 -39.35 3.20 -2.81
C ALA A 208 -40.66 3.57 -2.12
N LEU A 209 -40.89 3.06 -0.87
CA LEU A 209 -42.09 3.38 -0.09
C LEU A 209 -42.24 4.86 0.24
N VAL A 210 -41.12 5.57 0.38
CA VAL A 210 -41.13 7.03 0.62
C VAL A 210 -41.05 7.81 -0.69
N GLY A 211 -40.13 7.41 -1.57
CA GLY A 211 -39.84 8.15 -2.79
C GLY A 211 -40.96 8.11 -3.83
N ILE A 212 -41.65 6.96 -4.01
CA ILE A 212 -42.73 6.86 -4.97
C ILE A 212 -43.93 7.74 -4.59
N PRO A 213 -44.48 7.66 -3.35
CA PRO A 213 -45.55 8.56 -2.93
C PRO A 213 -45.20 10.04 -2.97
N LEU A 214 -43.98 10.38 -2.53
CA LEU A 214 -43.47 11.74 -2.55
C LEU A 214 -43.35 12.28 -3.97
N GLY A 215 -42.73 11.50 -4.88
CA GLY A 215 -42.62 11.86 -6.29
C GLY A 215 -43.98 12.05 -6.94
N TYR A 216 -44.97 11.18 -6.60
CA TYR A 216 -46.34 11.30 -7.09
C TYR A 216 -47.04 12.57 -6.54
N ALA A 217 -46.86 12.86 -5.23
CA ALA A 217 -47.37 14.08 -4.62
C ALA A 217 -46.80 15.37 -5.22
N MET A 218 -45.48 15.37 -5.51
CA MET A 218 -44.81 16.50 -6.19
C MET A 218 -45.29 16.64 -7.65
N GLY A 219 -45.66 15.56 -8.30
CA GLY A 219 -46.19 15.58 -9.66
C GLY A 219 -47.62 16.19 -9.72
N LEU A 220 -48.43 15.94 -8.71
CA LEU A 220 -49.85 16.34 -8.66
C LEU A 220 -50.08 17.72 -7.99
N SER A 221 -49.15 18.18 -7.11
CA SER A 221 -49.37 19.39 -6.33
C SER A 221 -48.15 20.32 -6.35
N GLY A 222 -48.37 21.54 -6.82
CA GLY A 222 -47.36 22.62 -6.81
C GLY A 222 -46.88 22.98 -5.41
N TRP A 223 -47.72 22.76 -4.38
CA TRP A 223 -47.35 22.98 -2.98
C TRP A 223 -46.28 21.97 -2.50
N PHE A 224 -46.48 20.67 -2.76
CA PHE A 224 -45.48 19.63 -2.45
C PHE A 224 -44.18 19.83 -3.24
N ARG A 225 -44.29 20.21 -4.53
CA ARG A 225 -43.14 20.50 -5.34
C ARG A 225 -42.33 21.66 -4.75
N GLY A 226 -42.97 22.76 -4.36
CA GLY A 226 -42.27 23.92 -3.76
C GLY A 226 -41.48 23.58 -2.50
N TRP A 227 -41.97 22.64 -1.71
CA TRP A 227 -41.30 22.21 -0.47
C TRP A 227 -40.17 21.19 -0.71
N PHE A 228 -40.36 20.21 -1.54
CA PHE A 228 -39.46 19.07 -1.65
C PHE A 228 -38.47 19.15 -2.81
N ASP A 229 -38.76 19.93 -3.86
CA ASP A 229 -37.89 20.07 -5.01
C ASP A 229 -36.48 20.60 -4.64
N PRO A 230 -36.33 21.65 -3.80
CA PRO A 230 -35.02 22.11 -3.39
C PRO A 230 -34.23 21.07 -2.59
N ILE A 231 -34.92 20.24 -1.79
CA ILE A 231 -34.30 19.17 -1.00
C ILE A 231 -33.79 18.05 -1.92
N VAL A 232 -34.63 17.63 -2.86
CA VAL A 232 -34.26 16.57 -3.84
C VAL A 232 -33.10 17.03 -4.73
N GLU A 233 -33.14 18.28 -5.22
CA GLU A 233 -32.05 18.85 -6.01
C GLU A 233 -30.73 18.93 -5.21
N PHE A 234 -30.78 19.30 -3.95
CA PHE A 234 -29.62 19.33 -3.06
C PHE A 234 -29.04 17.93 -2.79
N MET A 235 -29.89 16.91 -2.66
CA MET A 235 -29.47 15.54 -2.40
C MET A 235 -28.97 14.80 -3.65
N ARG A 236 -29.33 15.25 -4.86
CA ARG A 236 -28.96 14.60 -6.13
C ARG A 236 -27.43 14.44 -6.33
N PRO A 237 -26.55 15.43 -6.03
CA PRO A 237 -25.11 15.30 -6.21
C PRO A 237 -24.41 14.48 -5.12
N VAL A 238 -25.10 14.09 -4.03
CA VAL A 238 -24.51 13.29 -2.96
C VAL A 238 -24.42 11.85 -3.43
N PRO A 239 -23.19 11.31 -3.65
CA PRO A 239 -23.04 9.91 -4.02
C PRO A 239 -23.57 9.01 -2.90
N PRO A 240 -24.21 7.88 -3.21
CA PRO A 240 -24.61 6.91 -2.21
C PRO A 240 -23.37 6.36 -1.50
N LEU A 241 -23.33 6.44 -0.20
CA LEU A 241 -22.28 5.93 0.68
C LEU A 241 -22.33 4.40 0.77
#